data_ce22243b5a473438bb6e86e422c096fe
#
_entry.id   ce22243b5a473438bb6e86e422c096fe
#
_cell.length_a   1.000
_cell.length_b   1.000
_cell.length_c   1.000
_cell.angle_alpha   90.00
_cell.angle_beta   90.00
_cell.angle_gamma   90.00
#
_symmetry.space_group_name_H-M   'P 1'
#
loop_
_entity.id
_entity.type
_entity.pdbx_description
1 polymer ?
#
loop_
_entity_poly.entity_id
_entity_poly.type
_entity_poly.pdbx_seq_one_letter_code
_entity_poly.pdbx_strand_id
1 'polypeptide(L)'
;MEFVCLIKKKMSDNLNNQLSIINTDQHNLVRKIEVPGSSWICGVCMLNKNMLLTGDASKVLRQWKIEGDNLILISKKENTHDSCINVLLNIGNGFIASGSDDNTIKIW
;
A
#
# COMPACT_ATOMS: atom_id res chain seq x y z
N MET A 1 8.70 -14.32 8.91
CA MET A 1 7.51 -13.54 8.55
C MET A 1 7.88 -12.46 7.55
N GLU A 2 7.07 -12.24 6.54
CA GLU A 2 7.31 -11.20 5.55
C GLU A 2 6.47 -9.98 5.85
N PHE A 3 7.10 -8.79 5.73
CA PHE A 3 6.40 -7.53 5.80
C PHE A 3 6.63 -6.72 4.53
N VAL A 4 5.62 -5.94 4.15
CA VAL A 4 5.77 -4.97 3.07
C VAL A 4 6.16 -3.63 3.70
N CYS A 5 7.21 -3.07 3.14
CA CYS A 5 7.73 -1.79 3.57
C CYS A 5 7.90 -0.89 2.34
N LEU A 6 7.47 0.36 2.44
CA LEU A 6 7.69 1.33 1.38
C LEU A 6 9.12 1.88 1.52
N ILE A 7 9.99 1.50 0.58
CA ILE A 7 11.38 1.98 0.59
C ILE A 7 11.53 3.26 -0.20
N LYS A 8 10.86 3.37 -1.34
CA LYS A 8 11.07 4.48 -2.24
C LYS A 8 9.76 4.95 -2.84
N LYS A 9 9.44 6.21 -2.60
CA LYS A 9 8.34 6.88 -3.27
C LYS A 9 8.80 7.31 -4.66
N LYS A 10 7.84 7.49 -5.57
CA LYS A 10 8.20 8.02 -6.88
C LYS A 10 8.74 9.44 -6.74
N MET A 11 9.76 9.76 -7.53
CA MET A 11 10.41 11.06 -7.50
C MET A 11 9.87 12.02 -8.56
N SER A 12 9.13 11.50 -9.51
CA SER A 12 8.48 12.27 -10.56
C SER A 12 7.25 11.53 -11.06
N ASP A 13 6.40 12.21 -11.84
CA ASP A 13 5.20 11.59 -12.39
C ASP A 13 5.50 10.48 -13.41
N ASN A 14 6.74 10.41 -13.90
CA ASN A 14 7.16 9.40 -14.85
C ASN A 14 7.68 8.12 -14.20
N LEU A 15 7.79 8.10 -12.86
CA LEU A 15 8.30 6.95 -12.12
C LEU A 15 7.20 6.32 -11.29
N ASN A 16 7.24 5.00 -11.17
CA ASN A 16 6.35 4.27 -10.28
C ASN A 16 6.91 4.24 -8.86
N ASN A 17 6.03 4.10 -7.88
CA ASN A 17 6.43 3.79 -6.52
C ASN A 17 7.02 2.38 -6.48
N GLN A 18 7.95 2.16 -5.56
CA GLN A 18 8.53 0.85 -5.31
C GLN A 18 8.22 0.40 -3.89
N LEU A 19 7.78 -0.83 -3.76
CA LEU A 19 7.59 -1.50 -2.48
C LEU A 19 8.67 -2.53 -2.27
N SER A 20 9.06 -2.72 -1.03
CA SER A 20 9.99 -3.79 -0.66
C SER A 20 9.30 -4.77 0.27
N ILE A 21 9.48 -6.03 -0.01
CA ILE A 21 9.03 -7.11 0.86
C ILE A 21 10.25 -7.61 1.62
N ILE A 22 10.17 -7.59 2.94
CA ILE A 22 11.28 -7.94 3.83
C ILE A 22 10.90 -9.15 4.65
N ASN A 23 11.82 -10.11 4.75
CA ASN A 23 11.71 -11.19 5.71
C ASN A 23 12.21 -10.68 7.07
N THR A 24 11.30 -10.53 8.03
CA THR A 24 11.62 -9.94 9.33
C THR A 24 12.44 -10.85 10.23
N ASP A 25 12.36 -12.18 10.06
CA ASP A 25 13.13 -13.10 10.87
C ASP A 25 14.61 -13.06 10.53
N GLN A 26 14.93 -12.79 9.27
CA GLN A 26 16.30 -12.76 8.76
C GLN A 26 16.77 -11.33 8.44
N HIS A 27 15.90 -10.34 8.51
CA HIS A 27 16.18 -8.96 8.14
C HIS A 27 16.69 -8.81 6.69
N ASN A 28 16.26 -9.71 5.82
CA ASN A 28 16.69 -9.72 4.42
C ASN A 28 15.60 -9.18 3.50
N LEU A 29 16.03 -8.43 2.49
CA LEU A 29 15.15 -8.03 1.40
C LEU A 29 14.78 -9.26 0.58
N VAL A 30 13.48 -9.54 0.47
CA VAL A 30 12.97 -10.66 -0.33
C VAL A 30 12.77 -10.25 -1.77
N ARG A 31 12.11 -9.12 -2.00
CA ARG A 31 11.85 -8.62 -3.36
C ARG A 31 11.43 -7.16 -3.34
N LYS A 32 11.61 -6.53 -4.51
CA LYS A 32 11.09 -5.19 -4.79
C LYS A 32 10.02 -5.30 -5.87
N ILE A 33 8.95 -4.56 -5.69
CA ILE A 33 7.81 -4.58 -6.61
C ILE A 33 7.44 -3.14 -6.96
N GLU A 34 7.24 -2.87 -8.25
CA GLU A 34 6.72 -1.58 -8.69
C GLU A 34 5.20 -1.56 -8.58
N VAL A 35 4.66 -0.41 -8.19
CA VAL A 35 3.22 -0.19 -8.10
C VAL A 35 2.80 0.68 -9.28
N PRO A 36 2.15 0.10 -10.29
CA PRO A 36 1.81 0.84 -11.50
C PRO A 36 0.62 1.78 -11.28
N GLY A 37 0.60 2.88 -12.02
CA GLY A 37 -0.56 3.76 -12.14
C GLY A 37 -0.99 4.46 -10.86
N SER A 38 -0.13 4.55 -9.87
CA SER A 38 -0.45 5.17 -8.59
C SER A 38 0.20 6.54 -8.45
N SER A 39 -0.46 7.44 -7.72
CA SER A 39 0.16 8.65 -7.20
C SER A 39 1.18 8.27 -6.12
N TRP A 40 1.74 9.23 -5.40
CA TRP A 40 2.70 8.94 -4.33
C TRP A 40 2.04 8.12 -3.24
N ILE A 41 2.55 6.92 -3.04
CA ILE A 41 2.04 6.01 -2.02
C ILE A 41 2.59 6.43 -0.66
N CYS A 42 1.68 6.60 0.30
CA CYS A 42 2.04 6.97 1.65
C CYS A 42 1.65 5.91 2.67
N GLY A 43 0.69 5.06 2.34
CA GLY A 43 0.27 3.97 3.21
C GLY A 43 0.25 2.64 2.48
N VAL A 44 0.65 1.58 3.18
CA VAL A 44 0.61 0.22 2.65
C VAL A 44 0.40 -0.76 3.81
N CYS A 45 -0.41 -1.78 3.57
CA CYS A 45 -0.52 -2.88 4.53
C CYS A 45 -0.80 -4.21 3.82
N MET A 46 -0.39 -5.28 4.45
CA MET A 46 -0.71 -6.63 3.98
C MET A 46 -2.08 -7.07 4.47
N LEU A 47 -2.90 -7.60 3.57
CA LEU A 47 -4.14 -8.27 3.94
C LEU A 47 -3.88 -9.73 4.28
N ASN A 48 -3.06 -10.37 3.49
CA ASN A 48 -2.54 -11.72 3.71
C ASN A 48 -1.25 -11.86 2.89
N LYS A 49 -0.68 -13.05 2.83
CA LYS A 49 0.61 -13.24 2.15
C LYS A 49 0.59 -12.98 0.65
N ASN A 50 -0.60 -12.93 0.03
CA ASN A 50 -0.75 -12.75 -1.41
C ASN A 50 -1.44 -11.45 -1.80
N MET A 51 -1.92 -10.67 -0.84
CA MET A 51 -2.70 -9.46 -1.11
C MET A 51 -2.26 -8.31 -0.24
N LEU A 52 -2.24 -7.12 -0.82
CA LEU A 52 -1.93 -5.89 -0.08
C LEU A 52 -2.84 -4.73 -0.49
N LEU A 53 -2.85 -3.72 0.36
CA LEU A 53 -3.53 -2.46 0.10
C LEU A 53 -2.52 -1.34 0.02
N THR A 54 -2.77 -0.39 -0.88
CA THR A 54 -2.03 0.87 -0.94
C THR A 54 -2.99 2.05 -0.82
N GLY A 55 -2.51 3.12 -0.17
CA GLY A 55 -3.20 4.38 -0.12
C GLY A 55 -2.26 5.49 -0.56
N ASP A 56 -2.76 6.47 -1.32
CA ASP A 56 -1.88 7.42 -1.96
C ASP A 56 -2.34 8.88 -1.79
N ALA A 57 -1.53 9.79 -2.35
CA ALA A 57 -1.79 11.22 -2.32
C ALA A 57 -3.03 11.63 -3.14
N SER A 58 -3.49 10.78 -4.04
CA SER A 58 -4.71 10.99 -4.81
C SER A 58 -5.97 10.51 -4.10
N LYS A 59 -5.87 10.08 -2.84
CA LYS A 59 -7.00 9.65 -2.00
C LYS A 59 -7.62 8.34 -2.47
N VAL A 60 -6.83 7.49 -3.10
CA VAL A 60 -7.30 6.22 -3.65
C VAL A 60 -6.76 5.07 -2.82
N LEU A 61 -7.65 4.19 -2.38
CA LEU A 61 -7.30 2.89 -1.84
C LEU A 61 -7.31 1.87 -2.98
N ARG A 62 -6.22 1.12 -3.12
CA ARG A 62 -6.13 0.04 -4.10
C ARG A 62 -5.82 -1.27 -3.42
N GLN A 63 -6.51 -2.30 -3.86
CA GLN A 63 -6.26 -3.66 -3.42
C GLN A 63 -5.55 -4.41 -4.54
N TRP A 64 -4.44 -5.03 -4.21
CA TRP A 64 -3.57 -5.70 -5.16
C TRP A 64 -3.38 -7.16 -4.77
N LYS A 65 -3.29 -8.01 -5.81
CA LYS A 65 -2.83 -9.38 -5.67
C LYS A 65 -1.37 -9.45 -6.07
N ILE A 66 -0.55 -10.13 -5.27
CA ILE A 66 0.86 -10.34 -5.57
C ILE A 66 0.99 -11.62 -6.40
N GLU A 67 1.50 -11.49 -7.63
CA GLU A 67 1.82 -12.64 -8.49
C GLU A 67 3.26 -12.51 -8.94
N GLY A 68 4.16 -13.34 -8.34
CA GLY A 68 5.59 -13.22 -8.59
C GLY A 68 6.08 -11.84 -8.18
N ASP A 69 6.67 -11.11 -9.12
CA ASP A 69 7.16 -9.75 -8.89
C ASP A 69 6.19 -8.68 -9.39
N ASN A 70 4.95 -9.07 -9.69
CA ASN A 70 3.95 -8.16 -10.25
C ASN A 70 2.80 -7.96 -9.28
N LEU A 71 2.19 -6.78 -9.37
CA LEU A 71 0.95 -6.46 -8.67
C LEU A 71 -0.19 -6.40 -9.68
N ILE A 72 -1.27 -7.11 -9.37
CA ILE A 72 -2.48 -7.11 -10.18
C ILE A 72 -3.56 -6.37 -9.42
N LEU A 73 -4.09 -5.31 -10.00
CA LEU A 73 -5.14 -4.51 -9.38
C LEU A 73 -6.43 -5.34 -9.33
N ILE A 74 -6.96 -5.55 -8.12
CA ILE A 74 -8.21 -6.26 -7.91
C ILE A 74 -9.37 -5.28 -7.80
N SER A 75 -9.18 -4.22 -7.02
CA SER A 75 -10.21 -3.20 -6.83
C SER A 75 -9.58 -1.89 -6.40
N LYS A 76 -10.32 -0.81 -6.60
CA LYS A 76 -9.93 0.50 -6.09
C LYS A 76 -11.15 1.24 -5.56
N LYS A 77 -10.89 2.13 -4.60
CA LYS A 77 -11.92 3.00 -4.04
C LYS A 77 -11.39 4.43 -4.06
N GLU A 78 -12.06 5.30 -4.78
CA GLU A 78 -11.67 6.69 -4.95
C GLU A 78 -12.35 7.58 -3.91
N ASN A 79 -11.79 8.77 -3.71
CA ASN A 79 -12.35 9.78 -2.81
C ASN A 79 -12.59 9.25 -1.40
N THR A 80 -11.65 8.46 -0.89
CA THR A 80 -11.78 7.84 0.42
C THR A 80 -11.58 8.82 1.56
N HIS A 81 -10.78 9.85 1.34
CA HIS A 81 -10.47 10.91 2.29
C HIS A 81 -10.44 12.26 1.56
N ASP A 82 -10.40 13.35 2.33
CA ASP A 82 -10.27 14.69 1.75
C ASP A 82 -8.81 15.10 1.51
N SER A 83 -7.87 14.29 1.91
CA SER A 83 -6.44 14.51 1.69
C SER A 83 -5.70 13.17 1.58
N CYS A 84 -4.37 13.23 1.54
CA CYS A 84 -3.51 12.08 1.38
C CYS A 84 -3.77 10.99 2.43
N ILE A 85 -3.78 9.75 2.00
CA ILE A 85 -3.84 8.58 2.89
C ILE A 85 -2.43 8.27 3.37
N ASN A 86 -2.16 8.47 4.66
CA ASN A 86 -0.82 8.33 5.23
C ASN A 86 -0.55 6.97 5.86
N VAL A 87 -1.58 6.33 6.36
CA VAL A 87 -1.45 5.09 7.14
C VAL A 87 -2.55 4.14 6.74
N LEU A 88 -2.19 2.87 6.58
CA LEU A 88 -3.14 1.77 6.47
C LEU A 88 -2.77 0.72 7.49
N LEU A 89 -3.78 0.18 8.15
CA LEU A 89 -3.59 -0.84 9.17
C LEU A 89 -4.64 -1.92 9.02
N ASN A 90 -4.20 -3.17 8.93
CA ASN A 90 -5.09 -4.32 8.99
C ASN A 90 -5.38 -4.60 10.47
N ILE A 91 -6.61 -4.31 10.90
CA ILE A 91 -6.99 -4.47 12.30
C ILE A 91 -7.64 -5.82 12.59
N GLY A 92 -7.67 -6.71 11.60
CA GLY A 92 -8.21 -8.06 11.76
C GLY A 92 -9.71 -8.13 11.48
N ASN A 93 -10.22 -9.36 11.42
CA ASN A 93 -11.65 -9.66 11.18
C ASN A 93 -12.21 -9.04 9.89
N GLY A 94 -11.35 -8.81 8.90
CA GLY A 94 -11.74 -8.22 7.62
C GLY A 94 -11.85 -6.70 7.62
N PHE A 95 -11.37 -6.03 8.67
CA PHE A 95 -11.42 -4.57 8.77
C PHE A 95 -10.06 -3.94 8.54
N ILE A 96 -10.09 -2.77 7.90
CA ILE A 96 -8.92 -1.94 7.62
C ILE A 96 -9.17 -0.55 8.19
N ALA A 97 -8.16 0.02 8.83
CA ALA A 97 -8.18 1.43 9.24
C ALA A 97 -7.31 2.24 8.29
N SER A 98 -7.79 3.38 7.85
CA SER A 98 -7.01 4.35 7.08
C SER A 98 -6.93 5.68 7.83
N GLY A 99 -5.73 6.24 7.89
CA GLY A 99 -5.47 7.55 8.48
C GLY A 99 -5.01 8.53 7.42
N SER A 100 -5.41 9.78 7.54
CA SER A 100 -5.20 10.79 6.51
C SER A 100 -4.77 12.14 7.09
N ASP A 101 -4.18 12.96 6.22
CA ASP A 101 -3.91 14.37 6.51
C ASP A 101 -5.19 15.19 6.70
N ASP A 102 -6.36 14.65 6.38
CA ASP A 102 -7.64 15.30 6.66
C ASP A 102 -8.06 15.20 8.13
N ASN A 103 -7.19 14.67 9.00
CA ASN A 103 -7.39 14.50 10.43
C ASN A 103 -8.47 13.47 10.78
N THR A 104 -8.77 12.55 9.87
CA THR A 104 -9.74 11.49 10.13
C THR A 104 -9.10 10.12 10.05
N ILE A 105 -9.70 9.17 10.76
CA ILE A 105 -9.46 7.75 10.63
C ILE A 105 -10.77 7.11 10.19
N LYS A 106 -10.70 6.30 9.14
CA LYS A 106 -11.89 5.58 8.64
C LYS A 106 -11.66 4.08 8.76
N ILE A 107 -12.74 3.37 9.07
CA ILE A 107 -12.74 1.91 9.15
C ILE A 107 -13.51 1.37 7.95
N TRP A 108 -12.89 0.42 7.28
CA TRP A 108 -13.46 -0.18 6.06
C TRP A 108 -13.71 -1.67 6.24
#